data_c2e239b7a440df5daa60f4a53a7b67e1
#
_entry.id   c2e239b7a440df5daa60f4a53a7b67e1
#
_cell.length_a   1.000
_cell.length_b   1.000
_cell.length_c   1.000
_cell.angle_alpha   90.00
_cell.angle_beta   90.00
_cell.angle_gamma   90.00
#
_symmetry.space_group_name_H-M   'P 1'
#
loop_
_entity.id
_entity.type
_entity.pdbx_description
1 polymer ?
#
loop_
_entity_poly.entity_id
_entity_poly.type
_entity_poly.pdbx_seq_one_letter_code
_entity_poly.pdbx_strand_id
1 'polypeptide(L)' 'MKYQQPLPDTPLESVYNPPHYKQGKIECIEAIQSALTEEEFRGYCKGNAMKYIWREKHKGGKESIEKAAWYLDYMMQCV' A
#
# COMPACT_ATOMS: atom_id res chain seq x y z
N MET A 1 -3.81 -4.90 15.84
CA MET A 1 -3.32 -3.58 15.44
C MET A 1 -4.22 -2.99 14.36
N LYS A 2 -4.50 -1.74 14.50
CA LYS A 2 -5.35 -1.08 13.53
C LYS A 2 -4.54 -0.66 12.32
N TYR A 3 -4.86 -1.20 11.17
CA TYR A 3 -4.16 -0.85 9.96
C TYR A 3 -4.58 0.54 9.49
N GLN A 4 -3.60 1.39 9.27
CA GLN A 4 -3.81 2.75 8.78
C GLN A 4 -3.60 2.76 7.29
N GLN A 5 -4.69 2.73 6.57
CA GLN A 5 -4.59 2.71 5.11
C GLN A 5 -5.14 4.03 4.56
N PRO A 6 -4.61 4.50 3.45
CA PRO A 6 -5.11 5.75 2.87
C PRO A 6 -6.60 5.66 2.56
N LEU A 7 -7.30 6.75 2.76
CA LEU A 7 -8.73 6.81 2.46
C LEU A 7 -8.96 6.66 0.97
N PRO A 8 -10.10 6.07 0.57
CA PRO A 8 -10.36 5.85 -0.85
C PRO A 8 -10.31 7.10 -1.70
N ASP A 9 -10.69 8.24 -1.14
CA ASP A 9 -10.67 9.51 -1.85
C ASP A 9 -9.40 10.30 -1.63
N THR A 10 -8.38 9.67 -1.03
CA THR A 10 -7.09 10.31 -0.82
C THR A 10 -6.41 10.53 -2.17
N PRO A 11 -5.87 11.73 -2.41
CA PRO A 11 -5.14 11.98 -3.65
C PRO A 11 -3.99 11.01 -3.84
N LEU A 12 -3.68 10.69 -5.09
CA LEU A 12 -2.62 9.75 -5.40
C LEU A 12 -1.30 10.14 -4.77
N GLU A 13 -0.98 11.42 -4.77
CA GLU A 13 0.23 11.91 -4.15
C GLU A 13 0.32 11.50 -2.69
N SER A 14 -0.81 11.52 -1.98
CA SER A 14 -0.85 11.11 -0.58
C SER A 14 -0.72 9.61 -0.41
N VAL A 15 -1.02 8.84 -1.46
CA VAL A 15 -0.83 7.39 -1.40
C VAL A 15 0.66 7.06 -1.45
N TYR A 16 1.39 7.73 -2.34
CA TYR A 16 2.82 7.45 -2.51
C TYR A 16 3.68 8.20 -1.49
N ASN A 17 3.28 9.41 -1.13
CA ASN A 17 4.07 10.23 -0.21
C ASN A 17 3.17 10.92 0.81
N PRO A 18 2.50 10.14 1.67
CA PRO A 18 1.58 10.75 2.64
C PRO A 18 2.35 11.47 3.73
N PRO A 19 2.20 12.80 3.83
CA PRO A 19 3.01 13.55 4.79
C PRO A 19 2.79 13.13 6.24
N HIS A 20 1.57 12.77 6.61
CA HIS A 20 1.32 12.39 7.99
C HIS A 20 1.70 10.97 8.33
N TYR A 21 2.09 10.17 7.36
CA TYR A 21 2.55 8.82 7.64
C TYR A 21 4.06 8.76 7.71
N LYS A 22 4.70 9.86 7.39
CA LYS A 22 6.14 9.93 7.40
C LYS A 22 6.59 10.36 8.78
N GLN A 23 7.32 9.50 9.44
CA GLN A 23 7.88 9.80 10.76
C GLN A 23 9.38 9.67 10.68
N GLY A 24 10.05 10.80 10.88
CA GLY A 24 11.49 10.82 10.73
C GLY A 24 11.87 10.54 9.29
N LYS A 25 12.79 9.61 9.10
CA LYS A 25 13.34 9.31 7.78
C LYS A 25 12.78 8.06 7.15
N ILE A 26 11.90 7.36 7.86
CA ILE A 26 11.39 6.07 7.40
C ILE A 26 9.91 6.16 7.14
N GLU A 27 9.48 5.75 5.98
CA GLU A 27 8.07 5.67 5.67
C GLU A 27 7.48 4.38 6.24
N CYS A 28 6.17 4.40 6.48
CA CYS A 28 5.47 3.27 7.06
C CYS A 28 5.71 1.97 6.31
N ILE A 29 5.65 2.01 4.98
CA ILE A 29 5.84 0.81 4.18
C ILE A 29 7.25 0.23 4.36
N GLU A 30 8.23 1.10 4.52
CA GLU A 30 9.61 0.66 4.75
C GLU A 30 9.75 -0.01 6.11
N ALA A 31 9.09 0.55 7.11
CA ALA A 31 9.10 -0.05 8.45
C ALA A 31 8.45 -1.43 8.44
N ILE A 32 7.34 -1.56 7.73
CA ILE A 32 6.66 -2.84 7.60
C ILE A 32 7.56 -3.85 6.90
N GLN A 33 8.20 -3.43 5.82
CA GLN A 33 9.10 -4.28 5.07
C GLN A 33 10.25 -4.78 5.93
N SER A 34 10.79 -3.90 6.77
CA SER A 34 11.88 -4.26 7.67
C SER A 34 11.44 -5.23 8.76
N ALA A 35 10.21 -5.12 9.21
CA ALA A 35 9.70 -5.94 10.31
C ALA A 35 9.27 -7.33 9.87
N LEU A 36 8.96 -7.52 8.61
CA LEU A 36 8.45 -8.78 8.09
C LEU A 36 9.53 -9.54 7.34
N THR A 37 9.40 -10.86 7.28
CA THR A 37 10.23 -11.63 6.36
C THR A 37 9.84 -11.27 4.94
N GLU A 38 10.68 -11.63 3.99
CA GLU A 38 10.39 -11.36 2.57
C GLU A 38 9.08 -12.03 2.16
N GLU A 39 8.86 -13.26 2.60
CA GLU A 39 7.63 -13.97 2.25
C GLU A 39 6.40 -13.32 2.88
N GLU A 40 6.53 -12.88 4.12
CA GLU A 40 5.43 -12.20 4.79
C GLU A 40 5.10 -10.87 4.10
N PHE A 41 6.12 -10.12 3.75
CA PHE A 41 5.92 -8.83 3.08
C PHE A 41 5.30 -9.03 1.70
N ARG A 42 5.71 -10.07 1.00
CA ARG A 42 5.11 -10.41 -0.29
C ARG A 42 3.61 -10.67 -0.13
N GLY A 43 3.23 -11.41 0.91
CA GLY A 43 1.81 -11.66 1.18
C GLY A 43 1.06 -10.41 1.56
N TYR A 44 1.69 -9.54 2.33
CA TYR A 44 1.12 -8.26 2.71
C TYR A 44 0.79 -7.42 1.47
N CYS A 45 1.75 -7.32 0.55
CA CYS A 45 1.55 -6.56 -0.67
C CYS A 45 0.49 -7.20 -1.57
N LYS A 46 0.54 -8.53 -1.69
CA LYS A 46 -0.44 -9.25 -2.50
C LYS A 46 -1.86 -9.01 -1.99
N GLY A 47 -2.06 -9.13 -0.69
CA GLY A 47 -3.39 -8.94 -0.11
C GLY A 47 -3.90 -7.53 -0.31
N ASN A 48 -3.04 -6.55 -0.15
CA ASN A 48 -3.45 -5.17 -0.37
C ASN A 48 -3.77 -4.90 -1.84
N ALA A 49 -2.98 -5.42 -2.75
CA ALA A 49 -3.26 -5.26 -4.17
C ALA A 49 -4.61 -5.88 -4.53
N MET A 50 -4.87 -7.09 -4.05
CA MET A 50 -6.14 -7.76 -4.30
C MET A 50 -7.32 -6.99 -3.74
N LYS A 51 -7.15 -6.43 -2.55
CA LYS A 51 -8.19 -5.64 -1.91
C LYS A 51 -8.59 -4.44 -2.77
N TYR A 52 -7.59 -3.72 -3.26
CA TYR A 52 -7.87 -2.53 -4.07
C TYR A 52 -8.46 -2.88 -5.43
N ILE A 53 -8.01 -3.98 -6.03
CA ILE A 53 -8.60 -4.45 -7.27
C ILE A 53 -10.06 -4.84 -7.07
N TRP A 54 -10.33 -5.52 -5.97
CA TRP A 54 -11.67 -6.00 -5.66
C TRP A 54 -12.66 -4.83 -5.55
N ARG A 55 -12.25 -3.76 -4.89
CA ARG A 55 -13.18 -2.68 -4.56
C ARG A 55 -13.18 -1.53 -5.57
N GLU A 56 -12.38 -1.60 -6.64
CA GLU A 56 -12.22 -0.46 -7.53
C GLU A 56 -13.53 -0.03 -8.19
N LYS A 57 -14.39 -0.98 -8.51
CA LYS A 57 -15.63 -0.69 -9.19
C LYS A 57 -16.61 0.09 -8.31
N HIS A 58 -16.55 -0.12 -7.02
CA HIS A 58 -17.50 0.47 -6.08
C HIS A 58 -16.89 1.59 -5.26
N LYS A 59 -15.59 1.66 -5.18
CA LYS A 59 -14.94 2.63 -4.31
C LYS A 59 -13.54 2.92 -4.81
N GLY A 60 -13.28 4.19 -5.11
CA GLY A 60 -11.96 4.65 -5.47
C GLY A 60 -11.62 4.59 -6.95
N GLY A 61 -12.28 3.74 -7.72
CA GLY A 61 -12.06 3.70 -9.17
C GLY A 61 -10.61 3.65 -9.58
N LYS A 62 -10.20 4.61 -10.39
CA LYS A 62 -8.83 4.69 -10.89
C LYS A 62 -7.82 4.77 -9.76
N GLU A 63 -8.15 5.50 -8.70
CA GLU A 63 -7.24 5.61 -7.55
C GLU A 63 -7.00 4.26 -6.90
N SER A 64 -8.03 3.42 -6.80
CA SER A 64 -7.87 2.07 -6.26
C SER A 64 -6.94 1.24 -7.14
N ILE A 65 -7.06 1.37 -8.45
CA ILE A 65 -6.18 0.65 -9.36
C ILE A 65 -4.74 1.10 -9.17
N GLU A 66 -4.54 2.40 -8.99
CA GLU A 66 -3.20 2.94 -8.77
C GLU A 66 -2.61 2.46 -7.45
N LYS A 67 -3.45 2.36 -6.42
CA LYS A 67 -3.00 1.82 -5.13
C LYS A 67 -2.60 0.35 -5.28
N ALA A 68 -3.37 -0.42 -6.04
CA ALA A 68 -3.03 -1.81 -6.29
C ALA A 68 -1.69 -1.92 -7.01
N ALA A 69 -1.47 -1.06 -8.00
CA ALA A 69 -0.21 -1.06 -8.75
C ALA A 69 0.97 -0.72 -7.84
N TRP A 70 0.78 0.20 -6.90
CA TRP A 70 1.81 0.57 -5.95
C TRP A 70 2.25 -0.62 -5.11
N TYR A 71 1.29 -1.39 -4.62
CA TYR A 71 1.61 -2.59 -3.85
C TYR A 71 2.25 -3.66 -4.73
N LEU A 72 1.83 -3.76 -5.98
CA LEU A 72 2.43 -4.73 -6.89
C LEU A 72 3.90 -4.40 -7.17
N ASP A 73 4.24 -3.12 -7.25
CA ASP A 73 5.62 -2.70 -7.43
C ASP A 73 6.49 -3.19 -6.28
N TYR A 74 6.00 -3.06 -5.05
CA TYR A 74 6.74 -3.56 -3.90
C TYR A 74 6.82 -5.08 -3.91
N MET A 75 5.75 -5.74 -4.32
CA MET A 75 5.73 -7.19 -4.39
C MET A 75 6.77 -7.71 -5.38
N MET A 76 6.98 -6.99 -6.47
CA MET A 76 7.98 -7.39 -7.46
C MET A 76 9.39 -7.41 -6.91
N GLN A 77 9.65 -6.63 -5.88
CA GLN A 77 10.96 -6.62 -5.24
C GLN A 77 11.22 -7.91 -4.46
N CYS A 78 10.19 -8.69 -4.21
CA CYS A 78 10.28 -9.93 -3.44
C CYS A 78 10.40 -11.19 -4.30
N VAL A 79 10.52 -11.04 -5.58
CA VAL A 79 10.62 -12.20 -6.49
C VAL A 79 11.87 -12.19 -7.31
#